data_739905567dedffde29b1a611aa2cbdaa
#
_entry.id   739905567dedffde29b1a611aa2cbdaa
#
_cell.length_a   1.000
_cell.length_b   1.000
_cell.length_c   1.000
_cell.angle_alpha   90.00
_cell.angle_beta   90.00
_cell.angle_gamma   90.00
#
_symmetry.space_group_name_H-M   'P 1'
#
loop_
_entity.id
_entity.type
_entity.pdbx_description
1 polymer ?
#
loop_
_entity_poly.entity_id
_entity_poly.type
_entity_poly.pdbx_seq_one_letter_code
_entity_poly.pdbx_strand_id
1 'polypeptide(L)'
;MKKLNVIGLGYIGLPTALMFAANGLDVVGTDLNDKLVNTLNSGNLTFEEAGLEKIFKKALNNGVEFKNEYEKTNRYIITVPTPYIKESKKIDAKYVEAATRQVLEVCEPNTILVIESTVSPGTIDKFVRPIIEEKGFKIGEDIHL
;
A
#
# COMPACT_ATOMS: atom_id res chain seq x y z
N MET A 1 13.81 -11.87 7.06
CA MET A 1 13.11 -11.56 5.78
C MET A 1 12.75 -10.09 5.79
N LYS A 2 12.88 -9.39 4.66
CA LYS A 2 12.47 -7.98 4.58
C LYS A 2 10.94 -7.86 4.62
N LYS A 3 10.46 -6.84 5.31
CA LYS A 3 9.03 -6.58 5.46
C LYS A 3 8.38 -6.17 4.14
N LEU A 4 7.13 -6.56 3.96
CA LEU A 4 6.24 -6.03 2.93
C LEU A 4 5.42 -4.90 3.55
N ASN A 5 5.46 -3.71 2.98
CA ASN A 5 4.61 -2.60 3.41
C ASN A 5 3.44 -2.43 2.44
N VAL A 6 2.24 -2.64 2.94
CA VAL A 6 1.00 -2.38 2.20
C VAL A 6 0.46 -1.01 2.60
N ILE A 7 0.28 -0.12 1.63
CA ILE A 7 -0.08 1.28 1.85
C ILE A 7 -1.52 1.53 1.40
N GLY A 8 -2.34 1.99 2.33
CA GLY A 8 -3.77 2.09 2.18
C GLY A 8 -4.47 0.83 2.67
N LEU A 9 -5.27 0.94 3.72
CA LEU A 9 -5.91 -0.19 4.41
C LEU A 9 -7.45 -0.15 4.27
N GLY A 10 -7.92 0.20 3.09
CA GLY A 10 -9.33 0.13 2.73
C GLY A 10 -9.75 -1.28 2.28
N TYR A 11 -10.79 -1.33 1.45
CA TYR A 11 -11.41 -2.60 1.00
C TYR A 11 -10.47 -3.52 0.21
N ILE A 12 -9.45 -3.00 -0.42
CA ILE A 12 -8.45 -3.78 -1.17
C ILE A 12 -7.21 -4.00 -0.32
N GLY A 13 -6.64 -2.94 0.25
CA GLY A 13 -5.35 -3.00 0.94
C GLY A 13 -5.38 -3.82 2.22
N LEU A 14 -6.42 -3.71 3.03
CA LEU A 14 -6.50 -4.48 4.26
C LEU A 14 -6.56 -6.00 3.98
N PRO A 15 -7.46 -6.52 3.13
CA PRO A 15 -7.44 -7.94 2.79
C PRO A 15 -6.11 -8.39 2.19
N THR A 16 -5.49 -7.60 1.32
CA THR A 16 -4.17 -7.90 0.74
C THR A 16 -3.11 -8.06 1.83
N ALA A 17 -3.01 -7.09 2.75
CA ALA A 17 -2.06 -7.15 3.86
C ALA A 17 -2.28 -8.38 4.74
N LEU A 18 -3.53 -8.67 5.09
CA LEU A 18 -3.90 -9.80 5.94
C LEU A 18 -3.61 -11.14 5.26
N MET A 19 -3.86 -11.27 3.96
CA MET A 19 -3.57 -12.47 3.19
C MET A 19 -2.08 -12.80 3.18
N PHE A 20 -1.23 -11.81 2.91
CA PHE A 20 0.22 -12.00 2.96
C PHE A 20 0.71 -12.39 4.35
N ALA A 21 0.24 -11.70 5.38
CA ALA A 21 0.62 -11.99 6.77
C ALA A 21 0.12 -13.37 7.22
N ALA A 22 -1.12 -13.73 6.89
CA ALA A 22 -1.68 -15.04 7.21
C ALA A 22 -0.93 -16.20 6.53
N ASN A 23 -0.24 -15.92 5.43
CA ASN A 23 0.59 -16.89 4.71
C ASN A 23 2.09 -16.79 5.05
N GLY A 24 2.44 -16.13 6.14
CA GLY A 24 3.78 -16.19 6.73
C GLY A 24 4.75 -15.09 6.30
N LEU A 25 4.30 -14.08 5.53
CA LEU A 25 5.14 -12.93 5.24
C LEU A 25 5.15 -11.96 6.44
N ASP A 26 6.25 -11.26 6.61
CA ASP A 26 6.38 -10.17 7.58
C ASP A 26 5.79 -8.90 6.95
N VAL A 27 4.63 -8.48 7.44
CA VAL A 27 3.82 -7.41 6.83
C VAL A 27 3.60 -6.25 7.78
N VAL A 28 3.76 -5.04 7.23
CA VAL A 28 3.30 -3.80 7.85
C VAL A 28 2.19 -3.21 6.98
N GLY A 29 1.03 -2.98 7.56
CA GLY A 29 -0.05 -2.20 6.95
C GLY A 29 0.08 -0.73 7.36
N THR A 30 0.06 0.18 6.39
CA THR A 30 0.17 1.62 6.65
C THR A 30 -1.07 2.35 6.12
N ASP A 31 -1.63 3.21 6.96
CA ASP A 31 -2.70 4.13 6.57
C ASP A 31 -2.54 5.45 7.31
N LEU A 32 -2.84 6.57 6.65
CA LEU A 32 -2.76 7.90 7.25
C LEU A 32 -3.92 8.19 8.22
N ASN A 33 -4.97 7.39 8.19
CA ASN A 33 -6.13 7.53 9.06
C ASN A 33 -5.85 6.91 10.45
N ASP A 34 -5.58 7.76 11.44
CA ASP A 34 -5.29 7.35 12.82
C ASP A 34 -6.38 6.46 13.42
N LYS A 35 -7.64 6.81 13.19
CA LYS A 35 -8.78 6.06 13.73
C LYS A 35 -8.83 4.64 13.17
N LEU A 36 -8.57 4.49 11.87
CA LEU A 36 -8.51 3.19 11.20
C LEU A 36 -7.38 2.33 11.78
N VAL A 37 -6.18 2.89 11.89
CA VAL A 37 -5.00 2.20 12.43
C VAL A 37 -5.25 1.80 13.89
N ASN A 38 -5.79 2.69 14.72
CA ASN A 38 -6.11 2.41 16.12
C ASN A 38 -7.16 1.31 16.26
N THR A 39 -8.17 1.28 15.41
CA THR A 39 -9.19 0.23 15.39
C THR A 39 -8.57 -1.14 15.09
N LEU A 40 -7.71 -1.23 14.08
CA LEU A 40 -7.00 -2.47 13.76
C LEU A 40 -6.06 -2.92 14.87
N ASN A 41 -5.33 -1.98 15.49
CA ASN A 41 -4.43 -2.28 16.60
C ASN A 41 -5.15 -2.70 17.88
N SER A 42 -6.43 -2.34 18.03
CA SER A 42 -7.27 -2.84 19.13
C SER A 42 -7.88 -4.23 18.86
N GLY A 43 -7.54 -4.84 17.72
CA GLY A 43 -8.02 -6.18 17.38
C GLY A 43 -9.38 -6.21 16.69
N ASN A 44 -9.83 -5.08 16.13
CA ASN A 44 -11.13 -4.97 15.46
C ASN A 44 -10.95 -4.64 13.98
N LEU A 45 -11.78 -5.28 13.14
CA LEU A 45 -11.88 -4.95 11.73
C LEU A 45 -12.64 -3.64 11.51
N THR A 46 -12.33 -2.96 10.42
CA THR A 46 -12.94 -1.69 10.03
C THR A 46 -14.13 -1.86 9.09
N PHE A 47 -14.33 -3.05 8.57
CA PHE A 47 -15.49 -3.43 7.76
C PHE A 47 -15.70 -4.94 7.82
N GLU A 48 -16.89 -5.40 7.43
CA GLU A 48 -17.26 -6.80 7.41
C GLU A 48 -17.17 -7.39 6.01
N GLU A 49 -16.52 -8.54 5.90
CA GLU A 49 -16.46 -9.34 4.68
C GLU A 49 -16.34 -10.81 5.07
N ALA A 50 -17.01 -11.67 4.31
CA ALA A 50 -17.01 -13.11 4.60
C ALA A 50 -15.58 -13.69 4.61
N GLY A 51 -15.21 -14.34 5.71
CA GLY A 51 -13.89 -14.95 5.89
C GLY A 51 -12.77 -14.00 6.32
N LEU A 52 -12.99 -12.69 6.32
CA LEU A 52 -11.96 -11.70 6.68
C LEU A 52 -11.54 -11.81 8.13
N GLU A 53 -12.49 -12.03 9.05
CA GLU A 53 -12.19 -12.16 10.48
C GLU A 53 -11.24 -13.31 10.79
N LYS A 54 -11.42 -14.45 10.12
CA LYS A 54 -10.54 -15.61 10.28
C LYS A 54 -9.12 -15.31 9.81
N ILE A 55 -8.99 -14.66 8.66
CA ILE A 55 -7.70 -14.25 8.11
C ILE A 55 -7.04 -13.20 9.02
N PHE A 56 -7.83 -12.25 9.55
CA PHE A 56 -7.35 -11.24 10.47
C PHE A 56 -6.72 -11.85 11.73
N LYS A 57 -7.42 -12.79 12.37
CA LYS A 57 -6.89 -13.49 13.55
C LYS A 57 -5.58 -14.20 13.24
N LYS A 58 -5.51 -14.89 12.11
CA LYS A 58 -4.29 -15.59 11.68
C LYS A 58 -3.13 -14.60 11.39
N ALA A 59 -3.43 -13.49 10.73
CA ALA A 59 -2.46 -12.44 10.47
C ALA A 59 -1.91 -11.81 11.76
N LEU A 60 -2.78 -11.53 12.73
CA LEU A 60 -2.38 -11.03 14.05
C LEU A 60 -1.46 -12.03 14.78
N ASN A 61 -1.79 -13.32 14.75
CA ASN A 61 -0.95 -14.36 15.32
C ASN A 61 0.41 -14.47 14.64
N ASN A 62 0.49 -14.13 13.35
CA ASN A 62 1.74 -14.10 12.58
C ASN A 62 2.50 -12.77 12.70
N GLY A 63 2.01 -11.82 13.48
CA GLY A 63 2.73 -10.59 13.81
C GLY A 63 2.55 -9.42 12.84
N VAL A 64 1.44 -9.36 12.09
CA VAL A 64 1.12 -8.19 11.26
C VAL A 64 1.08 -6.93 12.13
N GLU A 65 1.69 -5.86 11.66
CA GLU A 65 1.71 -4.55 12.32
C GLU A 65 0.89 -3.53 11.51
N PHE A 66 0.24 -2.59 12.19
CA PHE A 66 -0.47 -1.46 11.57
C PHE A 66 0.07 -0.15 12.12
N LYS A 67 0.48 0.76 11.22
CA LYS A 67 1.09 2.05 11.56
C LYS A 67 0.60 3.17 10.64
N ASN A 68 0.84 4.40 11.05
CA ASN A 68 0.64 5.57 10.18
C ASN A 68 1.87 5.83 9.29
N GLU A 69 3.07 5.46 9.76
CA GLU A 69 4.32 5.70 9.06
C GLU A 69 4.60 4.61 8.01
N TYR A 70 5.30 5.01 6.96
CA TYR A 70 5.81 4.08 5.95
C TYR A 70 7.01 3.32 6.50
N GLU A 71 7.06 2.03 6.24
CA GLU A 71 8.16 1.16 6.66
C GLU A 71 9.38 1.34 5.74
N LYS A 72 10.58 1.37 6.33
CA LYS A 72 11.82 1.32 5.56
C LYS A 72 12.08 -0.10 5.11
N THR A 73 11.82 -0.39 3.86
CA THR A 73 11.97 -1.72 3.24
C THR A 73 12.20 -1.57 1.74
N ASN A 74 12.22 -2.69 1.03
CA ASN A 74 12.29 -2.69 -0.44
C ASN A 74 11.11 -3.42 -1.10
N ARG A 75 9.98 -3.53 -0.40
CA ARG A 75 8.76 -4.17 -0.93
C ARG A 75 7.53 -3.37 -0.53
N TYR A 76 6.87 -2.80 -1.53
CA TYR A 76 5.69 -1.97 -1.31
C TYR A 76 4.54 -2.35 -2.23
N ILE A 77 3.33 -2.32 -1.70
CA ILE A 77 2.09 -2.38 -2.48
C ILE A 77 1.27 -1.15 -2.12
N ILE A 78 0.94 -0.34 -3.12
CA ILE A 78 0.10 0.85 -2.96
C ILE A 78 -1.33 0.49 -3.34
N THR A 79 -2.25 0.69 -2.40
CA THR A 79 -3.69 0.41 -2.54
C THR A 79 -4.54 1.60 -2.06
N VAL A 80 -4.05 2.80 -2.31
CA VAL A 80 -4.72 4.04 -1.91
C VAL A 80 -5.93 4.35 -2.79
N PRO A 81 -6.88 5.19 -2.31
CA PRO A 81 -8.05 5.58 -3.11
C PRO A 81 -7.69 6.27 -4.42
N THR A 82 -8.51 6.03 -5.45
CA THR A 82 -8.45 6.69 -6.75
C THR A 82 -9.83 7.25 -7.09
N PRO A 83 -10.25 8.37 -6.44
CA PRO A 83 -11.58 8.92 -6.63
C PRO A 83 -11.84 9.31 -8.09
N TYR A 84 -13.10 9.09 -8.52
CA TYR A 84 -13.54 9.50 -9.85
C TYR A 84 -13.95 10.96 -9.88
N ILE A 85 -13.37 11.73 -10.81
CA ILE A 85 -13.69 13.14 -11.02
C ILE A 85 -14.76 13.24 -12.11
N LYS A 86 -15.99 13.61 -11.73
CA LYS A 86 -17.13 13.65 -12.64
C LYS A 86 -16.94 14.61 -13.81
N GLU A 87 -16.35 15.77 -13.56
CA GLU A 87 -16.15 16.84 -14.55
C GLU A 87 -15.20 16.41 -15.67
N SER A 88 -14.07 15.77 -15.32
CA SER A 88 -13.07 15.33 -16.28
C SER A 88 -13.29 13.90 -16.79
N LYS A 89 -14.19 13.15 -16.17
CA LYS A 89 -14.40 11.70 -16.39
C LYS A 89 -13.13 10.86 -16.22
N LYS A 90 -12.25 11.28 -15.29
CA LYS A 90 -10.97 10.64 -14.99
C LYS A 90 -10.86 10.33 -13.51
N ILE A 91 -9.93 9.44 -13.16
CA ILE A 91 -9.56 9.23 -11.77
C ILE A 91 -8.67 10.38 -11.28
N ASP A 92 -8.73 10.63 -9.97
CA ASP A 92 -7.78 11.51 -9.29
C ASP A 92 -6.59 10.66 -8.81
N ALA A 93 -5.45 10.84 -9.42
CA ALA A 93 -4.24 10.08 -9.11
C ALA A 93 -3.42 10.67 -7.94
N LYS A 94 -3.88 11.77 -7.30
CA LYS A 94 -3.11 12.49 -6.27
C LYS A 94 -2.66 11.62 -5.11
N TYR A 95 -3.50 10.67 -4.69
CA TYR A 95 -3.15 9.76 -3.58
C TYR A 95 -2.07 8.75 -3.99
N VAL A 96 -2.14 8.25 -5.24
CA VAL A 96 -1.11 7.36 -5.79
C VAL A 96 0.22 8.10 -5.92
N GLU A 97 0.18 9.35 -6.42
CA GLU A 97 1.37 10.20 -6.51
C GLU A 97 1.99 10.47 -5.13
N ALA A 98 1.17 10.86 -4.15
CA ALA A 98 1.62 11.13 -2.79
C ALA A 98 2.24 9.88 -2.14
N ALA A 99 1.60 8.73 -2.28
CA ALA A 99 2.11 7.46 -1.76
C ALA A 99 3.44 7.08 -2.44
N THR A 100 3.54 7.24 -3.75
CA THR A 100 4.79 7.00 -4.48
C THR A 100 5.91 7.88 -3.97
N ARG A 101 5.68 9.18 -3.78
CA ARG A 101 6.68 10.11 -3.23
C ARG A 101 7.14 9.68 -1.83
N GLN A 102 6.23 9.28 -0.97
CA GLN A 102 6.56 8.82 0.39
C GLN A 102 7.38 7.52 0.37
N VAL A 103 7.04 6.58 -0.49
CA VAL A 103 7.84 5.36 -0.67
C VAL A 103 9.27 5.71 -1.04
N LEU A 104 9.47 6.61 -2.01
CA LEU A 104 10.80 7.00 -2.49
C LEU A 104 11.64 7.75 -1.44
N GLU A 105 11.01 8.35 -0.41
CA GLU A 105 11.73 8.97 0.70
C GLU A 105 12.32 7.95 1.69
N VAL A 106 11.72 6.76 1.78
CA VAL A 106 12.10 5.79 2.82
C VAL A 106 12.60 4.45 2.28
N CYS A 107 12.38 4.16 0.99
CA CYS A 107 12.69 2.85 0.43
C CYS A 107 14.20 2.55 0.43
N GLU A 108 14.51 1.26 0.55
CA GLU A 108 15.86 0.75 0.38
C GLU A 108 16.19 0.54 -1.11
N PRO A 109 17.47 0.39 -1.46
CA PRO A 109 17.87 0.05 -2.82
C PRO A 109 17.21 -1.23 -3.34
N ASN A 110 16.97 -1.28 -4.64
CA ASN A 110 16.40 -2.44 -5.32
C ASN A 110 14.97 -2.75 -4.86
N THR A 111 14.13 -1.71 -4.85
CA THR A 111 12.74 -1.78 -4.39
C THR A 111 11.80 -2.33 -5.45
N ILE A 112 10.91 -3.22 -5.02
CA ILE A 112 9.72 -3.64 -5.79
C ILE A 112 8.56 -2.77 -5.34
N LEU A 113 7.95 -2.04 -6.28
CA LEU A 113 6.79 -1.17 -6.05
C LEU A 113 5.61 -1.63 -6.92
N VAL A 114 4.57 -2.12 -6.27
CA VAL A 114 3.34 -2.55 -6.93
C VAL A 114 2.26 -1.49 -6.72
N ILE A 115 1.60 -1.08 -7.80
CA ILE A 115 0.40 -0.24 -7.74
C ILE A 115 -0.81 -1.17 -7.94
N GLU A 116 -1.53 -1.43 -6.88
CA GLU A 116 -2.75 -2.29 -6.88
C GLU A 116 -4.03 -1.45 -6.83
N SER A 117 -3.93 -0.13 -6.66
CA SER A 117 -5.06 0.78 -6.77
C SER A 117 -5.76 0.64 -8.12
N THR A 118 -7.08 0.82 -8.13
CA THR A 118 -7.85 0.81 -9.38
C THR A 118 -7.51 2.03 -10.22
N VAL A 119 -6.75 1.82 -11.27
CA VAL A 119 -6.26 2.88 -12.15
C VAL A 119 -6.59 2.57 -13.61
N SER A 120 -6.76 3.62 -14.42
CA SER A 120 -6.95 3.46 -15.87
C SER A 120 -5.62 3.12 -16.56
N PRO A 121 -5.68 2.48 -17.73
CA PRO A 121 -4.48 2.25 -18.55
C PRO A 121 -3.70 3.55 -18.78
N GLY A 122 -2.38 3.50 -18.66
CA GLY A 122 -1.50 4.65 -18.82
C GLY A 122 -1.29 5.50 -17.57
N THR A 123 -2.00 5.26 -16.48
CA THR A 123 -1.84 6.01 -15.22
C THR A 123 -0.42 5.90 -14.67
N ILE A 124 0.15 4.70 -14.70
CA ILE A 124 1.51 4.46 -14.21
C ILE A 124 2.53 5.31 -15.00
N ASP A 125 2.44 5.27 -16.32
CA ASP A 125 3.37 6.02 -17.19
C ASP A 125 3.20 7.53 -17.06
N LYS A 126 1.99 7.99 -16.81
CA LYS A 126 1.68 9.42 -16.72
C LYS A 126 2.01 10.03 -15.36
N PHE A 127 1.75 9.31 -14.27
CA PHE A 127 1.80 9.88 -12.92
C PHE A 127 2.87 9.25 -12.01
N VAL A 128 3.22 7.98 -12.19
CA VAL A 128 4.15 7.28 -11.28
C VAL A 128 5.58 7.32 -11.80
N ARG A 129 5.81 6.94 -13.06
CA ARG A 129 7.14 6.96 -13.68
C ARG A 129 7.84 8.31 -13.57
N PRO A 130 7.19 9.44 -13.91
CA PRO A 130 7.86 10.74 -13.85
C PRO A 130 8.35 11.08 -12.43
N ILE A 131 7.60 10.69 -11.39
CA ILE A 131 8.00 10.91 -10.00
C ILE A 131 9.26 10.13 -9.65
N ILE A 132 9.32 8.87 -10.06
CA ILE A 132 10.48 7.99 -9.81
C ILE A 132 11.73 8.56 -10.49
N GLU A 133 11.61 8.95 -11.76
CA GLU A 133 12.69 9.51 -12.54
C GLU A 133 13.14 10.89 -12.04
N GLU A 134 12.19 11.77 -11.65
CA GLU A 134 12.45 13.08 -11.05
C GLU A 134 13.29 12.96 -9.75
N LYS A 135 13.06 11.92 -8.99
CA LYS A 135 13.81 11.63 -7.76
C LYS A 135 15.19 11.00 -8.03
N GLY A 136 15.52 10.74 -9.28
CA GLY A 136 16.82 10.21 -9.70
C GLY A 136 16.94 8.69 -9.66
N PHE A 137 15.84 7.97 -9.48
CA PHE A 137 15.83 6.50 -9.51
C PHE A 137 15.68 5.98 -10.94
N LYS A 138 16.36 4.89 -11.24
CA LYS A 138 16.24 4.20 -12.52
C LYS A 138 15.26 3.03 -12.41
N ILE A 139 14.22 3.06 -13.24
CA ILE A 139 13.23 1.99 -13.32
C ILE A 139 13.86 0.77 -14.00
N GLY A 140 13.73 -0.39 -13.36
CA GLY A 140 14.36 -1.64 -13.78
C GLY A 140 15.72 -1.91 -13.15
N GLU A 141 16.31 -0.92 -12.48
CA GLU A 141 17.56 -1.06 -11.72
C GLU A 141 17.34 -0.78 -10.23
N ASP A 142 16.95 0.46 -9.90
CA ASP A 142 16.73 0.89 -8.51
C ASP A 142 15.33 0.56 -8.02
N ILE A 143 14.33 0.76 -8.89
CA ILE A 143 12.90 0.52 -8.64
C ILE A 143 12.35 -0.41 -9.72
N HIS A 144 11.76 -1.51 -9.29
CA HIS A 144 11.03 -2.46 -10.14
C HIS A 144 9.54 -2.19 -9.98
N LEU A 145 8.94 -1.63 -11.01
CA LEU A 145 7.56 -1.17 -11.04
C LEU A 145 6.65 -2.18 -11.77
#